data_f96c2fe37af8a2b9f57db622217d0f09
#
_entry.id   f96c2fe37af8a2b9f57db622217d0f09
#
_cell.length_a   1.000
_cell.length_b   1.000
_cell.length_c   1.000
_cell.angle_alpha   90.00
_cell.angle_beta   90.00
_cell.angle_gamma   90.00
#
_symmetry.space_group_name_H-M   'P 1'
#
loop_
_entity.id
_entity.type
_entity.pdbx_description
1 polymer ?
#
loop_
_entity_poly.entity_id
_entity_poly.type
_entity_poly.pdbx_seq_one_letter_code
_entity_poly.pdbx_strand_id
1 'polypeptide(L)'
;MAEALARRRTGERFELFSAGVQPWNDLHPMARRLMAERGKTLAGHFPKAVATFRTMSVDYVVTIGQRAMRQCPDLPGNSRRIHWDIDDPADADGTPGSEEAFRGALAGIEQRLDGLLETAGRLPTARQLHLRRGISTYVTAPRPFDLASDLPAVVEAGFDGIELALATRDDLTSWESRDSRNLLRRAAGDCGVHIWSIHAPHYSPNDISSNDPVLRWNTVAVLKRTLDLAADLGALVVPFHAGLPPEAVRSGLFSKAAFLESLPQISDHALALPCVAGWENAPLRWAAFSPQEMVDAVLSFPAEGLGVVLDTGHANHYAGSAAAFLPAIGPRLRGWHFDDNAGQGDDHLLPYRGTVPWDEVAQLCVAAGYAGQLMLEVNPRGLELRPFLTAAATAAARLAGDCARTVRAQPAGDWLG
;
A
#
# COMPACT_ATOMS: atom_id res chain seq x y z
N MET A 1 25.26 -1.31 14.10
CA MET A 1 25.33 0.18 14.18
C MET A 1 23.93 0.80 14.02
N ALA A 2 23.22 0.62 12.91
CA ALA A 2 21.93 1.27 12.65
C ALA A 2 20.87 1.04 13.75
N GLU A 3 20.64 -0.20 14.20
CA GLU A 3 19.70 -0.50 15.29
C GLU A 3 20.04 0.28 16.58
N ALA A 4 21.28 0.28 16.99
CA ALA A 4 21.71 0.96 18.22
C ALA A 4 21.58 2.50 18.12
N LEU A 5 21.79 3.08 16.93
CA LEU A 5 21.55 4.50 16.68
C LEU A 5 20.05 4.84 16.72
N ALA A 6 19.23 3.99 16.12
CA ALA A 6 17.79 4.18 16.06
C ALA A 6 17.15 4.07 17.45
N ARG A 7 17.47 3.03 18.25
CA ARG A 7 16.89 2.82 19.58
C ARG A 7 17.03 4.04 20.49
N ARG A 8 18.16 4.74 20.43
CA ARG A 8 18.38 5.94 21.25
C ARG A 8 17.54 7.14 20.79
N ARG A 9 17.25 7.24 19.48
CA ARG A 9 16.46 8.36 18.94
C ARG A 9 14.96 8.17 19.14
N THR A 10 14.52 6.92 19.22
CA THR A 10 13.08 6.58 19.24
C THR A 10 12.53 6.28 20.63
N GLY A 11 13.38 5.91 21.59
CA GLY A 11 12.91 5.37 22.87
C GLY A 11 12.02 4.14 22.64
N GLU A 12 10.88 4.09 23.31
CA GLU A 12 9.89 3.00 23.21
C GLU A 12 8.87 3.17 22.05
N ARG A 13 9.00 4.23 21.25
CA ARG A 13 8.03 4.49 20.16
C ARG A 13 8.12 3.51 18.99
N PHE A 14 9.26 2.84 18.84
CA PHE A 14 9.50 1.86 17.78
C PHE A 14 10.10 0.59 18.34
N GLU A 15 9.64 -0.53 17.83
CA GLU A 15 10.31 -1.81 17.98
C GLU A 15 11.32 -1.98 16.85
N LEU A 16 12.59 -2.16 17.19
CA LEU A 16 13.68 -2.10 16.23
C LEU A 16 14.46 -3.41 16.23
N PHE A 17 14.68 -3.92 15.04
CA PHE A 17 15.41 -5.15 14.80
C PHE A 17 16.55 -4.92 13.82
N SER A 18 17.59 -5.73 13.89
CA SER A 18 18.61 -5.83 12.84
C SER A 18 18.94 -7.27 12.54
N ALA A 19 19.20 -7.54 11.28
CA ALA A 19 19.57 -8.86 10.81
C ALA A 19 20.54 -8.77 9.62
N GLY A 20 21.28 -9.84 9.37
CA GLY A 20 22.12 -9.98 8.19
C GLY A 20 21.59 -11.09 7.28
N VAL A 21 21.74 -10.93 5.97
CA VAL A 21 21.49 -12.01 5.00
C VAL A 21 22.51 -13.13 5.14
N GLN A 22 23.73 -12.76 5.53
CA GLN A 22 24.82 -13.68 5.89
C GLN A 22 25.51 -13.12 7.14
N PRO A 23 24.94 -13.32 8.35
CA PRO A 23 25.48 -12.73 9.56
C PRO A 23 26.83 -13.39 9.95
N TRP A 24 27.73 -12.56 10.43
CA TRP A 24 28.96 -13.04 11.05
C TRP A 24 28.68 -13.64 12.43
N ASN A 25 29.65 -14.36 13.01
CA ASN A 25 29.48 -14.96 14.34
C ASN A 25 29.53 -13.90 15.47
N ASP A 26 30.17 -12.75 15.26
CA ASP A 26 30.26 -11.65 16.23
C ASP A 26 30.20 -10.29 15.55
N LEU A 27 30.01 -9.25 16.36
CA LEU A 27 30.03 -7.87 15.89
C LEU A 27 31.46 -7.44 15.55
N HIS A 28 31.60 -6.73 14.43
CA HIS A 28 32.91 -6.27 13.96
C HIS A 28 33.59 -5.37 15.01
N PRO A 29 34.89 -5.58 15.34
CA PRO A 29 35.61 -4.82 16.36
C PRO A 29 35.60 -3.30 16.11
N MET A 30 35.77 -2.90 14.83
CA MET A 30 35.72 -1.50 14.42
C MET A 30 34.37 -0.85 14.69
N ALA A 31 33.27 -1.58 14.41
CA ALA A 31 31.92 -1.10 14.72
C ALA A 31 31.74 -0.91 16.23
N ARG A 32 32.25 -1.81 17.07
CA ARG A 32 32.21 -1.66 18.53
C ARG A 32 32.97 -0.42 18.99
N ARG A 33 34.20 -0.22 18.46
CA ARG A 33 35.05 0.93 18.79
C ARG A 33 34.39 2.25 18.42
N LEU A 34 33.96 2.41 17.18
CA LEU A 34 33.37 3.64 16.68
C LEU A 34 32.05 4.01 17.38
N MET A 35 31.27 3.02 17.77
CA MET A 35 30.06 3.25 18.56
C MET A 35 30.41 3.68 19.99
N ALA A 36 31.46 3.09 20.61
CA ALA A 36 31.96 3.49 21.91
C ALA A 36 32.51 4.95 21.92
N GLU A 37 33.23 5.35 20.86
CA GLU A 37 33.70 6.74 20.67
C GLU A 37 32.54 7.74 20.67
N ARG A 38 31.35 7.32 20.26
CA ARG A 38 30.11 8.13 20.30
C ARG A 38 29.32 7.99 21.61
N GLY A 39 29.89 7.39 22.63
CA GLY A 39 29.24 7.13 23.91
C GLY A 39 28.07 6.14 23.80
N LYS A 40 28.14 5.19 22.84
CA LYS A 40 27.12 4.18 22.57
C LYS A 40 27.65 2.79 22.78
N THR A 41 26.96 2.01 23.60
CA THR A 41 27.30 0.59 23.79
C THR A 41 26.56 -0.28 22.79
N LEU A 42 27.22 -1.32 22.31
CA LEU A 42 26.59 -2.43 21.57
C LEU A 42 26.36 -3.65 22.49
N ALA A 43 26.39 -3.47 23.81
CA ALA A 43 26.03 -4.53 24.75
C ALA A 43 24.59 -5.00 24.50
N GLY A 44 24.38 -6.31 24.43
CA GLY A 44 23.08 -6.89 24.10
C GLY A 44 22.76 -6.97 22.59
N HIS A 45 23.58 -6.37 21.74
CA HIS A 45 23.47 -6.57 20.29
C HIS A 45 24.32 -7.76 19.85
N PHE A 46 23.76 -8.57 18.98
CA PHE A 46 24.45 -9.73 18.37
C PHE A 46 23.97 -9.95 16.93
N PRO A 47 24.78 -10.60 16.10
CA PRO A 47 24.36 -10.92 14.73
C PRO A 47 23.19 -11.91 14.73
N LYS A 48 22.19 -11.62 13.89
CA LYS A 48 20.99 -12.44 13.70
C LYS A 48 20.78 -12.66 12.21
N ALA A 49 20.36 -13.86 11.83
CA ALA A 49 19.99 -14.13 10.44
C ALA A 49 18.61 -13.52 10.12
N VAL A 50 18.46 -12.96 8.93
CA VAL A 50 17.16 -12.45 8.48
C VAL A 50 16.09 -13.53 8.44
N ALA A 51 16.48 -14.79 8.27
CA ALA A 51 15.58 -15.94 8.33
C ALA A 51 14.83 -16.05 9.67
N THR A 52 15.38 -15.54 10.77
CA THR A 52 14.72 -15.51 12.08
C THR A 52 13.47 -14.64 12.09
N PHE A 53 13.35 -13.72 11.14
CA PHE A 53 12.24 -12.76 11.05
C PHE A 53 11.25 -13.11 9.95
N ARG A 54 11.36 -14.29 9.30
CA ARG A 54 10.50 -14.67 8.16
C ARG A 54 9.00 -14.73 8.46
N THR A 55 8.62 -14.90 9.71
CA THR A 55 7.22 -14.93 10.14
C THR A 55 6.75 -13.62 10.75
N MET A 56 7.64 -12.63 10.86
CA MET A 56 7.38 -11.39 11.55
C MET A 56 6.92 -10.30 10.59
N SER A 57 5.76 -9.71 10.85
CA SER A 57 5.29 -8.52 10.17
C SER A 57 6.01 -7.29 10.72
N VAL A 58 6.57 -6.46 9.84
CA VAL A 58 7.24 -5.20 10.18
C VAL A 58 6.76 -4.08 9.26
N ASP A 59 6.69 -2.86 9.76
CA ASP A 59 6.24 -1.69 8.98
C ASP A 59 7.29 -1.24 7.96
N TYR A 60 8.57 -1.38 8.31
CA TYR A 60 9.69 -0.96 7.47
C TYR A 60 10.77 -2.02 7.42
N VAL A 61 11.28 -2.27 6.23
CA VAL A 61 12.50 -3.04 5.96
C VAL A 61 13.52 -2.11 5.34
N VAL A 62 14.58 -1.83 6.07
CA VAL A 62 15.70 -1.02 5.55
C VAL A 62 16.84 -1.95 5.16
N THR A 63 17.12 -2.07 3.88
CA THR A 63 18.29 -2.78 3.37
C THR A 63 19.47 -1.83 3.28
N ILE A 64 20.62 -2.22 3.85
CA ILE A 64 21.84 -1.41 3.84
C ILE A 64 22.89 -2.15 3.02
N GLY A 65 23.31 -1.53 1.93
CA GLY A 65 24.28 -2.08 0.99
C GLY A 65 23.69 -3.05 -0.03
N GLN A 66 24.38 -3.22 -1.14
CA GLN A 66 23.93 -3.94 -2.32
C GLN A 66 23.65 -5.43 -2.06
N ARG A 67 24.40 -6.08 -1.15
CA ARG A 67 24.18 -7.48 -0.79
C ARG A 67 22.84 -7.67 -0.08
N ALA A 68 22.51 -6.80 0.86
CA ALA A 68 21.23 -6.83 1.56
C ALA A 68 20.07 -6.54 0.62
N MET A 69 20.22 -5.59 -0.32
CA MET A 69 19.21 -5.29 -1.33
C MET A 69 18.83 -6.51 -2.16
N ARG A 70 19.82 -7.27 -2.62
CA ARG A 70 19.60 -8.42 -3.52
C ARG A 70 19.14 -9.70 -2.82
N GLN A 71 19.44 -9.88 -1.55
CA GLN A 71 19.28 -11.16 -0.85
C GLN A 71 18.31 -11.11 0.34
N CYS A 72 17.84 -9.93 0.72
CA CYS A 72 16.84 -9.81 1.78
C CYS A 72 15.50 -10.38 1.29
N PRO A 73 14.97 -11.43 1.93
CA PRO A 73 13.69 -12.00 1.54
C PRO A 73 12.54 -11.00 1.81
N ASP A 74 11.41 -11.22 1.17
CA ASP A 74 10.18 -10.55 1.56
C ASP A 74 9.75 -11.05 2.93
N LEU A 75 9.41 -10.11 3.80
CA LEU A 75 8.85 -10.40 5.12
C LEU A 75 7.33 -10.31 5.07
N PRO A 76 6.61 -11.03 5.91
CA PRO A 76 5.15 -10.98 5.96
C PRO A 76 4.64 -9.56 6.27
N GLY A 77 3.45 -9.27 5.78
CA GLY A 77 2.81 -7.97 5.99
C GLY A 77 3.15 -6.95 4.91
N ASN A 78 2.69 -5.74 5.11
CA ASN A 78 2.82 -4.65 4.14
C ASN A 78 4.02 -3.75 4.48
N SER A 79 5.22 -4.34 4.56
CA SER A 79 6.43 -3.61 4.92
C SER A 79 6.86 -2.65 3.80
N ARG A 80 7.10 -1.40 4.16
CA ARG A 80 7.74 -0.45 3.26
C ARG A 80 9.23 -0.75 3.18
N ARG A 81 9.71 -1.13 1.99
CA ARG A 81 11.14 -1.35 1.75
C ARG A 81 11.83 -0.05 1.40
N ILE A 82 12.95 0.18 2.04
CA ILE A 82 13.82 1.33 1.80
C ILE A 82 15.24 0.79 1.59
N HIS A 83 15.90 1.24 0.54
CA HIS A 83 17.30 0.88 0.31
C HIS A 83 18.22 2.06 0.62
N TRP A 84 19.23 1.81 1.44
CA TRP A 84 20.33 2.72 1.67
C TRP A 84 21.57 2.21 0.95
N ASP A 85 21.93 2.90 -0.12
CA ASP A 85 23.17 2.62 -0.85
C ASP A 85 24.34 3.11 -0.01
N ILE A 86 24.87 2.22 0.80
CA ILE A 86 26.03 2.40 1.68
C ILE A 86 26.90 1.18 1.50
N ASP A 87 28.13 1.37 1.08
CA ASP A 87 29.09 0.29 0.88
C ASP A 87 29.33 -0.48 2.19
N ASP A 88 29.56 -1.80 2.07
CA ASP A 88 29.88 -2.63 3.23
C ASP A 88 31.31 -2.25 3.70
N PRO A 89 31.44 -1.63 4.89
CA PRO A 89 32.77 -1.19 5.33
C PRO A 89 33.73 -2.34 5.60
N ALA A 90 33.21 -3.57 5.80
CA ALA A 90 34.04 -4.75 5.98
C ALA A 90 34.78 -5.17 4.69
N ASP A 91 34.32 -4.72 3.53
CA ASP A 91 35.05 -4.97 2.26
C ASP A 91 36.42 -4.24 2.22
N ALA A 92 36.63 -3.25 3.09
CA ALA A 92 37.90 -2.53 3.25
C ALA A 92 38.81 -3.14 4.35
N ASP A 93 38.44 -4.23 4.97
CA ASP A 93 39.20 -4.84 6.07
C ASP A 93 40.61 -5.23 5.63
N GLY A 94 41.57 -4.99 6.53
CA GLY A 94 42.99 -5.24 6.25
C GLY A 94 43.66 -4.18 5.38
N THR A 95 42.94 -3.13 4.96
CA THR A 95 43.51 -2.00 4.21
C THR A 95 43.72 -0.78 5.11
N PRO A 96 44.60 0.15 4.74
CA PRO A 96 44.76 1.43 5.46
C PRO A 96 43.49 2.28 5.53
N GLY A 97 42.52 2.08 4.60
CA GLY A 97 41.26 2.79 4.53
C GLY A 97 40.11 2.19 5.33
N SER A 98 40.33 1.06 6.04
CA SER A 98 39.28 0.36 6.76
C SER A 98 38.54 1.22 7.78
N GLU A 99 39.26 1.99 8.58
CA GLU A 99 38.63 2.90 9.57
C GLU A 99 37.78 3.98 8.91
N GLU A 100 38.27 4.57 7.82
CA GLU A 100 37.56 5.60 7.07
C GLU A 100 36.27 5.04 6.44
N ALA A 101 36.32 3.83 5.89
CA ALA A 101 35.14 3.13 5.37
C ALA A 101 34.06 2.94 6.47
N PHE A 102 34.43 2.49 7.65
CA PHE A 102 33.50 2.34 8.78
C PHE A 102 32.94 3.69 9.26
N ARG A 103 33.75 4.75 9.31
CA ARG A 103 33.30 6.11 9.65
C ARG A 103 32.33 6.65 8.60
N GLY A 104 32.63 6.44 7.32
CA GLY A 104 31.76 6.83 6.20
C GLY A 104 30.42 6.11 6.24
N ALA A 105 30.43 4.79 6.42
CA ALA A 105 29.20 3.99 6.56
C ALA A 105 28.35 4.45 7.77
N LEU A 106 29.00 4.74 8.90
CA LEU A 106 28.32 5.22 10.11
C LEU A 106 27.67 6.60 9.87
N ALA A 107 28.38 7.54 9.23
CA ALA A 107 27.86 8.85 8.89
C ALA A 107 26.70 8.76 7.90
N GLY A 108 26.81 7.90 6.89
CA GLY A 108 25.75 7.63 5.92
C GLY A 108 24.48 7.05 6.56
N ILE A 109 24.61 6.20 7.57
CA ILE A 109 23.49 5.68 8.36
C ILE A 109 22.86 6.82 9.20
N GLU A 110 23.68 7.60 9.91
CA GLU A 110 23.20 8.70 10.75
C GLU A 110 22.39 9.72 9.95
N GLN A 111 22.87 10.11 8.77
CA GLN A 111 22.21 11.07 7.90
C GLN A 111 20.82 10.58 7.41
N ARG A 112 20.70 9.29 7.08
CA ARG A 112 19.44 8.74 6.55
C ARG A 112 18.45 8.36 7.65
N LEU A 113 18.95 8.10 8.85
CA LEU A 113 18.13 7.63 9.96
C LEU A 113 17.14 8.69 10.44
N ASP A 114 17.54 9.96 10.50
CA ASP A 114 16.67 11.03 10.99
C ASP A 114 15.47 11.24 10.06
N GLY A 115 15.68 11.24 8.73
CA GLY A 115 14.60 11.32 7.75
C GLY A 115 13.68 10.09 7.78
N LEU A 116 14.25 8.89 7.95
CA LEU A 116 13.46 7.67 8.13
C LEU A 116 12.56 7.76 9.37
N LEU A 117 13.13 8.12 10.52
CA LEU A 117 12.39 8.16 11.78
C LEU A 117 11.32 9.25 11.80
N GLU A 118 11.57 10.37 11.14
CA GLU A 118 10.56 11.40 10.93
C GLU A 118 9.39 10.87 10.08
N THR A 119 9.70 10.19 8.98
CA THR A 119 8.70 9.58 8.10
C THR A 119 7.94 8.46 8.81
N ALA A 120 8.65 7.55 9.48
CA ALA A 120 8.06 6.44 10.22
C ALA A 120 7.22 6.91 11.41
N GLY A 121 7.62 8.00 12.06
CA GLY A 121 6.85 8.59 13.17
C GLY A 121 5.51 9.22 12.74
N ARG A 122 5.33 9.46 11.45
CA ARG A 122 4.08 9.97 10.86
C ARG A 122 3.14 8.84 10.40
N LEU A 123 3.62 7.60 10.30
CA LEU A 123 2.82 6.44 9.88
C LEU A 123 2.40 5.63 11.10
N PRO A 124 1.18 5.06 11.12
CA PRO A 124 0.74 4.16 12.18
C PRO A 124 1.61 2.91 12.20
N THR A 125 1.95 2.44 13.41
CA THR A 125 2.70 1.20 13.60
C THR A 125 1.79 -0.03 13.46
N ALA A 126 2.32 -1.16 12.98
CA ALA A 126 1.57 -2.42 12.83
C ALA A 126 0.94 -2.92 14.15
N ARG A 127 1.48 -2.54 15.30
CA ARG A 127 0.92 -2.86 16.63
C ARG A 127 -0.36 -2.10 16.98
N GLN A 128 -0.65 -0.99 16.33
CA GLN A 128 -1.89 -0.26 16.46
C GLN A 128 -2.60 -0.34 15.12
N LEU A 129 -3.53 -1.28 14.98
CA LEU A 129 -4.54 -1.27 13.93
C LEU A 129 -5.39 0.01 14.08
N HIS A 130 -4.76 1.17 13.90
CA HIS A 130 -5.47 2.42 13.69
C HIS A 130 -5.96 2.42 12.24
N LEU A 131 -6.90 1.52 11.98
CA LEU A 131 -7.60 1.50 10.71
C LEU A 131 -8.36 2.81 10.57
N ARG A 132 -7.79 3.73 9.82
CA ARG A 132 -8.43 4.99 9.49
C ARG A 132 -9.62 4.72 8.59
N ARG A 133 -10.63 5.58 8.65
CA ARG A 133 -11.84 5.43 7.86
C ARG A 133 -11.75 6.32 6.63
N GLY A 134 -11.74 5.70 5.47
CA GLY A 134 -11.74 6.36 4.17
C GLY A 134 -13.04 6.09 3.41
N ILE A 135 -13.36 6.99 2.50
CA ILE A 135 -14.46 6.80 1.57
C ILE A 135 -14.07 7.29 0.18
N SER A 136 -14.41 6.52 -0.85
CA SER A 136 -14.22 6.94 -2.23
C SER A 136 -15.19 8.03 -2.63
N THR A 137 -14.75 9.02 -3.39
CA THR A 137 -15.62 10.07 -3.97
C THR A 137 -16.64 9.49 -4.94
N TYR A 138 -16.51 8.20 -5.31
CA TYR A 138 -17.55 7.44 -6.00
C TYR A 138 -18.90 7.47 -5.29
N VAL A 139 -18.93 7.72 -3.99
CA VAL A 139 -20.15 7.89 -3.18
C VAL A 139 -21.12 8.94 -3.73
N THR A 140 -20.65 9.86 -4.56
CA THR A 140 -21.53 10.86 -5.17
C THR A 140 -21.91 10.53 -6.62
N ALA A 141 -21.37 9.46 -7.20
CA ALA A 141 -21.66 9.10 -8.59
C ALA A 141 -23.17 8.92 -8.85
N PRO A 142 -23.71 9.34 -10.01
CA PRO A 142 -22.95 9.80 -11.18
C PRO A 142 -22.59 11.29 -11.20
N ARG A 143 -22.92 12.08 -10.19
CA ARG A 143 -22.52 13.48 -10.16
C ARG A 143 -21.07 13.64 -9.68
N PRO A 144 -20.36 14.67 -10.13
CA PRO A 144 -19.03 14.99 -9.60
C PRO A 144 -19.06 15.26 -8.08
N PHE A 145 -17.95 14.93 -7.42
CA PHE A 145 -17.74 15.27 -6.01
C PHE A 145 -17.45 16.76 -5.87
N ASP A 146 -18.22 17.44 -5.01
CA ASP A 146 -18.09 18.87 -4.74
C ASP A 146 -17.30 19.09 -3.45
N LEU A 147 -16.12 19.72 -3.58
CA LEU A 147 -15.24 20.00 -2.45
C LEU A 147 -15.88 20.89 -1.38
N ALA A 148 -16.79 21.79 -1.77
CA ALA A 148 -17.39 22.76 -0.87
C ALA A 148 -18.53 22.17 -0.03
N SER A 149 -19.28 21.23 -0.58
CA SER A 149 -20.46 20.65 0.08
C SER A 149 -20.25 19.22 0.55
N ASP A 150 -19.56 18.37 -0.25
CA ASP A 150 -19.46 16.94 0.04
C ASP A 150 -18.30 16.63 1.00
N LEU A 151 -17.17 17.33 0.87
CA LEU A 151 -16.03 17.09 1.76
C LEU A 151 -16.37 17.40 3.24
N PRO A 152 -17.03 18.53 3.58
CA PRO A 152 -17.51 18.73 4.95
C PRO A 152 -18.48 17.64 5.42
N ALA A 153 -19.37 17.15 4.55
CA ALA A 153 -20.30 16.07 4.91
C ALA A 153 -19.58 14.75 5.21
N VAL A 154 -18.51 14.44 4.46
CA VAL A 154 -17.63 13.28 4.70
C VAL A 154 -16.97 13.40 6.07
N VAL A 155 -16.43 14.56 6.42
CA VAL A 155 -15.79 14.81 7.72
C VAL A 155 -16.77 14.74 8.88
N GLU A 156 -17.94 15.40 8.73
CA GLU A 156 -19.01 15.37 9.75
C GLU A 156 -19.49 13.95 10.03
N ALA A 157 -19.48 13.05 9.03
CA ALA A 157 -19.78 11.64 9.22
C ALA A 157 -18.67 10.87 9.95
N GLY A 158 -17.46 11.45 10.07
CA GLY A 158 -16.32 10.89 10.82
C GLY A 158 -15.34 10.10 9.96
N PHE A 159 -15.24 10.39 8.66
CA PHE A 159 -14.16 9.92 7.80
C PHE A 159 -12.95 10.86 7.91
N ASP A 160 -11.75 10.29 7.89
CA ASP A 160 -10.47 11.01 7.98
C ASP A 160 -9.63 10.87 6.72
N GLY A 161 -10.15 10.20 5.70
CA GLY A 161 -9.51 10.05 4.40
C GLY A 161 -10.49 9.88 3.26
N ILE A 162 -10.02 10.26 2.08
CA ILE A 162 -10.76 10.06 0.83
C ILE A 162 -9.89 9.35 -0.20
N GLU A 163 -10.56 8.65 -1.09
CA GLU A 163 -10.06 8.30 -2.40
C GLU A 163 -10.69 9.23 -3.43
N LEU A 164 -9.86 9.79 -4.30
CA LEU A 164 -10.35 10.54 -5.45
C LEU A 164 -10.64 9.55 -6.59
N ALA A 165 -11.90 9.25 -6.83
CA ALA A 165 -12.32 8.40 -7.94
C ALA A 165 -12.40 9.22 -9.22
N LEU A 166 -11.59 8.85 -10.21
CA LEU A 166 -11.60 9.45 -11.53
C LEU A 166 -12.38 8.54 -12.47
N ALA A 167 -13.62 8.89 -12.76
CA ALA A 167 -14.45 8.08 -13.65
C ALA A 167 -14.01 8.20 -15.11
N THR A 168 -13.55 9.38 -15.53
CA THR A 168 -13.23 9.70 -16.91
C THR A 168 -11.86 10.35 -17.06
N ARG A 169 -11.37 10.44 -18.30
CA ARG A 169 -10.16 11.20 -18.61
C ARG A 169 -10.35 12.70 -18.33
N ASP A 170 -11.57 13.21 -18.47
CA ASP A 170 -11.87 14.62 -18.22
C ASP A 170 -11.81 14.93 -16.72
N ASP A 171 -12.16 13.97 -15.86
CA ASP A 171 -11.96 14.10 -14.41
C ASP A 171 -10.47 14.26 -14.09
N LEU A 172 -9.59 13.41 -14.66
CA LEU A 172 -8.15 13.57 -14.50
C LEU A 172 -7.68 14.95 -14.97
N THR A 173 -8.13 15.39 -16.17
CA THR A 173 -7.75 16.68 -16.72
C THR A 173 -8.17 17.84 -15.84
N SER A 174 -9.31 17.74 -15.16
CA SER A 174 -9.78 18.77 -14.22
C SER A 174 -8.82 19.00 -13.04
N TRP A 175 -8.09 17.96 -12.63
CA TRP A 175 -7.12 18.02 -11.53
C TRP A 175 -5.68 18.31 -11.99
N GLU A 176 -5.41 18.41 -13.29
CA GLU A 176 -4.06 18.68 -13.80
C GLU A 176 -3.62 20.12 -13.60
N SER A 177 -4.55 21.06 -13.43
CA SER A 177 -4.17 22.43 -13.15
C SER A 177 -3.56 22.56 -11.74
N ARG A 178 -2.53 23.39 -11.60
CA ARG A 178 -1.92 23.66 -10.30
C ARG A 178 -2.95 24.26 -9.31
N ASP A 179 -3.85 25.07 -9.81
CA ASP A 179 -4.85 25.75 -8.99
C ASP A 179 -5.88 24.75 -8.43
N SER A 180 -6.36 23.79 -9.25
CA SER A 180 -7.26 22.73 -8.80
C SER A 180 -6.60 21.87 -7.73
N ARG A 181 -5.34 21.45 -7.93
CA ARG A 181 -4.61 20.68 -6.94
C ARG A 181 -4.37 21.44 -5.63
N ASN A 182 -4.05 22.74 -5.72
CA ASN A 182 -3.89 23.59 -4.55
C ASN A 182 -5.21 23.80 -3.81
N LEU A 183 -6.33 23.90 -4.53
CA LEU A 183 -7.65 23.96 -3.93
C LEU A 183 -7.97 22.69 -3.16
N LEU A 184 -7.76 21.53 -3.78
CA LEU A 184 -7.99 20.23 -3.13
C LEU A 184 -7.11 20.05 -1.90
N ARG A 185 -5.80 20.36 -1.98
CA ARG A 185 -4.89 20.28 -0.82
C ARG A 185 -5.34 21.15 0.34
N ARG A 186 -5.74 22.39 0.04
CA ARG A 186 -6.24 23.30 1.08
C ARG A 186 -7.52 22.78 1.69
N ALA A 187 -8.52 22.43 0.87
CA ALA A 187 -9.78 21.90 1.35
C ALA A 187 -9.61 20.65 2.21
N ALA A 188 -8.78 19.70 1.76
CA ALA A 188 -8.46 18.51 2.53
C ALA A 188 -7.70 18.84 3.83
N GLY A 189 -6.70 19.72 3.77
CA GLY A 189 -5.92 20.15 4.92
C GLY A 189 -6.75 20.91 5.96
N ASP A 190 -7.60 21.84 5.53
CA ASP A 190 -8.49 22.60 6.41
C ASP A 190 -9.51 21.69 7.12
N CYS A 191 -9.92 20.61 6.46
CA CYS A 191 -10.82 19.60 7.02
C CYS A 191 -10.10 18.48 7.80
N GLY A 192 -8.78 18.43 7.78
CA GLY A 192 -8.00 17.35 8.42
C GLY A 192 -8.15 15.99 7.71
N VAL A 193 -8.49 15.96 6.42
CA VAL A 193 -8.70 14.76 5.61
C VAL A 193 -7.45 14.45 4.80
N HIS A 194 -7.10 13.17 4.71
CA HIS A 194 -6.01 12.70 3.86
C HIS A 194 -6.54 12.22 2.50
N ILE A 195 -5.84 12.56 1.43
CA ILE A 195 -6.04 11.93 0.13
C ILE A 195 -5.19 10.66 0.13
N TRP A 196 -5.84 9.50 0.36
CA TRP A 196 -5.13 8.22 0.52
C TRP A 196 -4.77 7.60 -0.80
N SER A 197 -5.71 7.60 -1.73
CA SER A 197 -5.58 7.00 -3.05
C SER A 197 -6.23 7.85 -4.13
N ILE A 198 -5.84 7.62 -5.36
CA ILE A 198 -6.50 8.19 -6.55
C ILE A 198 -6.79 7.04 -7.48
N HIS A 199 -8.08 6.70 -7.61
CA HIS A 199 -8.51 5.65 -8.51
C HIS A 199 -8.39 6.12 -9.96
N ALA A 200 -7.66 5.36 -10.77
CA ALA A 200 -7.42 5.72 -12.17
C ALA A 200 -8.70 5.57 -13.01
N PRO A 201 -8.87 6.39 -14.06
CA PRO A 201 -9.97 6.23 -15.01
C PRO A 201 -9.99 4.83 -15.62
N HIS A 202 -11.13 4.13 -15.56
CA HIS A 202 -11.25 2.73 -15.96
C HIS A 202 -12.33 2.44 -17.01
N TYR A 203 -12.99 3.48 -17.54
CA TYR A 203 -14.04 3.26 -18.55
C TYR A 203 -13.47 3.16 -19.96
N SER A 204 -13.99 2.15 -20.74
CA SER A 204 -13.77 2.04 -22.17
C SER A 204 -14.00 3.40 -22.89
N PRO A 205 -13.13 3.81 -23.83
CA PRO A 205 -12.07 3.00 -24.48
C PRO A 205 -10.72 2.98 -23.76
N ASN A 206 -10.65 3.47 -22.52
CA ASN A 206 -9.40 3.61 -21.77
C ASN A 206 -9.05 2.31 -21.04
N ASP A 207 -8.51 1.34 -21.77
CA ASP A 207 -8.11 0.06 -21.18
C ASP A 207 -6.70 -0.31 -21.63
N ILE A 208 -5.84 -0.59 -20.65
CA ILE A 208 -4.45 -1.01 -20.87
C ILE A 208 -4.33 -2.42 -21.43
N SER A 209 -5.45 -3.15 -21.53
CA SER A 209 -5.54 -4.49 -22.15
C SER A 209 -5.94 -4.46 -23.64
N SER A 210 -6.11 -3.26 -24.20
CA SER A 210 -6.48 -3.10 -25.61
C SER A 210 -5.44 -3.72 -26.55
N ASN A 211 -5.92 -4.50 -27.55
CA ASN A 211 -5.07 -5.01 -28.63
C ASN A 211 -4.72 -3.93 -29.65
N ASP A 212 -5.44 -2.80 -29.67
CA ASP A 212 -5.01 -1.62 -30.41
C ASP A 212 -3.85 -0.94 -29.67
N PRO A 213 -2.64 -0.93 -30.21
CA PRO A 213 -1.46 -0.38 -29.55
C PRO A 213 -1.56 1.12 -29.28
N VAL A 214 -2.31 1.86 -30.10
CA VAL A 214 -2.49 3.33 -29.91
C VAL A 214 -3.41 3.60 -28.74
N LEU A 215 -4.53 2.90 -28.64
CA LEU A 215 -5.44 3.01 -27.50
C LEU A 215 -4.74 2.56 -26.21
N ARG A 216 -4.04 1.44 -26.25
CA ARG A 216 -3.28 0.94 -25.11
C ARG A 216 -2.21 1.93 -24.64
N TRP A 217 -1.41 2.47 -25.56
CA TRP A 217 -0.39 3.46 -25.25
C TRP A 217 -0.99 4.72 -24.60
N ASN A 218 -2.10 5.22 -25.16
CA ASN A 218 -2.81 6.38 -24.61
C ASN A 218 -3.31 6.10 -23.19
N THR A 219 -3.80 4.89 -22.91
CA THR A 219 -4.29 4.51 -21.58
C THR A 219 -3.14 4.37 -20.57
N VAL A 220 -2.02 3.78 -20.98
CA VAL A 220 -0.80 3.74 -20.16
C VAL A 220 -0.34 5.16 -19.83
N ALA A 221 -0.40 6.10 -20.77
CA ALA A 221 -0.06 7.50 -20.53
C ALA A 221 -1.04 8.17 -19.53
N VAL A 222 -2.35 7.86 -19.61
CA VAL A 222 -3.34 8.32 -18.63
C VAL A 222 -3.00 7.79 -17.22
N LEU A 223 -2.67 6.51 -17.10
CA LEU A 223 -2.34 5.91 -15.81
C LEU A 223 -1.04 6.52 -15.22
N LYS A 224 -0.02 6.76 -16.04
CA LYS A 224 1.18 7.48 -15.61
C LYS A 224 0.89 8.88 -15.09
N ARG A 225 0.03 9.64 -15.79
CA ARG A 225 -0.41 10.97 -15.33
C ARG A 225 -1.21 10.89 -14.02
N THR A 226 -1.98 9.83 -13.81
CA THR A 226 -2.68 9.59 -12.53
C THR A 226 -1.68 9.31 -11.40
N LEU A 227 -0.61 8.56 -11.68
CA LEU A 227 0.48 8.33 -10.73
C LEU A 227 1.21 9.65 -10.39
N ASP A 228 1.48 10.50 -11.39
CA ASP A 228 2.08 11.83 -11.15
C ASP A 228 1.17 12.71 -10.29
N LEU A 229 -0.14 12.69 -10.55
CA LEU A 229 -1.13 13.40 -9.75
C LEU A 229 -1.17 12.88 -8.30
N ALA A 230 -1.13 11.56 -8.13
CA ALA A 230 -1.10 10.92 -6.81
C ALA A 230 0.15 11.33 -6.02
N ALA A 231 1.31 11.28 -6.64
CA ALA A 231 2.57 11.73 -6.05
C ALA A 231 2.52 13.21 -5.63
N ASP A 232 1.98 14.07 -6.49
CA ASP A 232 1.85 15.49 -6.21
C ASP A 232 0.85 15.77 -5.06
N LEU A 233 -0.25 15.03 -4.97
CA LEU A 233 -1.24 15.18 -3.91
C LEU A 233 -0.90 14.42 -2.61
N GLY A 234 0.17 13.63 -2.60
CA GLY A 234 0.60 12.85 -1.44
C GLY A 234 -0.22 11.57 -1.23
N ALA A 235 -0.95 11.12 -2.25
CA ALA A 235 -1.61 9.82 -2.23
C ALA A 235 -0.58 8.68 -2.35
N LEU A 236 -0.89 7.55 -1.71
CA LEU A 236 0.06 6.44 -1.59
C LEU A 236 -0.17 5.33 -2.62
N VAL A 237 -1.39 5.21 -3.13
CA VAL A 237 -1.81 4.13 -4.02
C VAL A 237 -2.64 4.69 -5.16
N VAL A 238 -2.44 4.15 -6.36
CA VAL A 238 -3.29 4.40 -7.52
C VAL A 238 -3.94 3.08 -7.93
N PRO A 239 -5.18 2.80 -7.47
CA PRO A 239 -5.95 1.66 -7.94
C PRO A 239 -6.22 1.77 -9.44
N PHE A 240 -6.12 0.65 -10.14
CA PHE A 240 -6.48 0.53 -11.55
C PHE A 240 -6.96 -0.88 -11.89
N HIS A 241 -7.87 -0.99 -12.84
CA HIS A 241 -8.43 -2.25 -13.29
C HIS A 241 -7.77 -2.80 -14.56
N ALA A 242 -7.82 -4.13 -14.69
CA ALA A 242 -7.87 -4.77 -15.97
C ALA A 242 -9.35 -4.88 -16.39
N GLY A 243 -9.87 -3.86 -17.00
CA GLY A 243 -11.27 -3.82 -17.40
C GLY A 243 -11.50 -4.64 -18.66
N LEU A 244 -11.86 -5.91 -18.51
CA LEU A 244 -12.10 -6.83 -19.63
C LEU A 244 -13.50 -7.41 -19.55
N PRO A 245 -14.55 -6.67 -19.99
CA PRO A 245 -15.85 -7.28 -20.10
C PRO A 245 -15.77 -8.47 -21.06
N PRO A 246 -16.47 -9.58 -20.77
CA PRO A 246 -16.39 -10.81 -21.58
C PRO A 246 -16.65 -10.58 -23.07
N GLU A 247 -17.52 -9.63 -23.40
CA GLU A 247 -17.79 -9.27 -24.80
C GLU A 247 -16.57 -8.65 -25.48
N ALA A 248 -15.83 -7.82 -24.79
CA ALA A 248 -14.62 -7.19 -25.31
C ALA A 248 -13.51 -8.23 -25.54
N VAL A 249 -13.36 -9.19 -24.63
CA VAL A 249 -12.43 -10.31 -24.81
C VAL A 249 -12.85 -11.18 -26.00
N ARG A 250 -14.13 -11.54 -26.08
CA ARG A 250 -14.66 -12.35 -27.22
C ARG A 250 -14.57 -11.65 -28.57
N SER A 251 -14.64 -10.32 -28.57
CA SER A 251 -14.46 -9.54 -29.80
C SER A 251 -13.01 -9.46 -30.28
N GLY A 252 -12.05 -9.91 -29.48
CA GLY A 252 -10.64 -9.84 -29.80
C GLY A 252 -10.05 -8.42 -29.70
N LEU A 253 -10.80 -7.46 -29.15
CA LEU A 253 -10.33 -6.08 -28.97
C LEU A 253 -9.40 -5.94 -27.77
N PHE A 254 -9.47 -6.87 -26.81
CA PHE A 254 -8.72 -6.85 -25.56
C PHE A 254 -8.12 -8.22 -25.25
N SER A 255 -6.99 -8.27 -24.58
CA SER A 255 -6.34 -9.51 -24.19
C SER A 255 -5.52 -9.40 -22.90
N LYS A 256 -5.36 -10.54 -22.20
CA LYS A 256 -4.43 -10.68 -21.08
C LYS A 256 -3.00 -10.33 -21.49
N ALA A 257 -2.57 -10.73 -22.68
CA ALA A 257 -1.24 -10.48 -23.19
C ALA A 257 -0.98 -8.96 -23.29
N ALA A 258 -1.90 -8.21 -23.91
CA ALA A 258 -1.79 -6.76 -24.03
C ALA A 258 -1.76 -6.06 -22.66
N PHE A 259 -2.54 -6.55 -21.69
CA PHE A 259 -2.49 -6.06 -20.31
C PHE A 259 -1.12 -6.29 -19.68
N LEU A 260 -0.60 -7.51 -19.73
CA LEU A 260 0.69 -7.86 -19.16
C LEU A 260 1.85 -7.10 -19.82
N GLU A 261 1.78 -6.84 -21.11
CA GLU A 261 2.74 -5.99 -21.84
C GLU A 261 2.74 -4.53 -21.38
N SER A 262 1.65 -4.06 -20.79
CA SER A 262 1.52 -2.69 -20.29
C SER A 262 2.13 -2.50 -18.89
N LEU A 263 2.15 -3.55 -18.06
CA LEU A 263 2.56 -3.48 -16.65
C LEU A 263 4.00 -2.98 -16.43
N PRO A 264 5.02 -3.37 -17.23
CA PRO A 264 6.38 -2.87 -17.04
C PRO A 264 6.45 -1.34 -17.07
N GLN A 265 5.78 -0.70 -18.03
CA GLN A 265 5.81 0.75 -18.17
C GLN A 265 5.14 1.48 -17.00
N ILE A 266 4.13 0.85 -16.40
CA ILE A 266 3.39 1.39 -15.24
C ILE A 266 4.25 1.22 -13.97
N SER A 267 4.78 0.01 -13.77
CA SER A 267 5.66 -0.29 -12.63
C SER A 267 6.91 0.57 -12.63
N ASP A 268 7.61 0.69 -13.77
CA ASP A 268 8.82 1.51 -13.88
C ASP A 268 8.54 2.98 -13.60
N HIS A 269 7.38 3.49 -14.04
CA HIS A 269 6.99 4.87 -13.75
C HIS A 269 6.71 5.08 -12.25
N ALA A 270 5.97 4.16 -11.64
CA ALA A 270 5.66 4.21 -10.21
C ALA A 270 6.91 4.10 -9.32
N LEU A 271 7.95 3.35 -9.74
CA LEU A 271 9.21 3.25 -8.99
C LEU A 271 9.94 4.59 -8.80
N ALA A 272 9.70 5.56 -9.67
CA ALA A 272 10.27 6.90 -9.55
C ALA A 272 9.46 7.83 -8.63
N LEU A 273 8.32 7.36 -8.10
CA LEU A 273 7.34 8.16 -7.38
C LEU A 273 7.15 7.66 -5.93
N PRO A 274 6.62 8.48 -5.02
CA PRO A 274 6.33 8.06 -3.65
C PRO A 274 5.01 7.29 -3.51
N CYS A 275 4.40 6.84 -4.60
CA CYS A 275 3.16 6.08 -4.64
C CYS A 275 3.32 4.78 -5.45
N VAL A 276 2.40 3.85 -5.28
CA VAL A 276 2.42 2.54 -5.92
C VAL A 276 1.23 2.38 -6.86
N ALA A 277 1.44 1.80 -8.03
CA ALA A 277 0.34 1.35 -8.87
C ALA A 277 -0.30 0.10 -8.24
N GLY A 278 -1.59 0.14 -7.97
CA GLY A 278 -2.35 -0.92 -7.33
C GLY A 278 -3.26 -1.62 -8.33
N TRP A 279 -2.89 -2.80 -8.81
CA TRP A 279 -3.80 -3.58 -9.66
C TRP A 279 -4.93 -4.14 -8.80
N GLU A 280 -6.15 -3.75 -9.13
CA GLU A 280 -7.35 -4.17 -8.40
C GLU A 280 -7.97 -5.42 -9.03
N ASN A 281 -8.44 -6.36 -8.19
CA ASN A 281 -9.20 -7.51 -8.65
C ASN A 281 -10.54 -7.05 -9.24
N ALA A 282 -10.96 -7.69 -10.32
CA ALA A 282 -12.18 -7.36 -11.03
C ALA A 282 -13.33 -8.33 -10.70
N PRO A 283 -14.61 -7.90 -10.84
CA PRO A 283 -15.75 -8.80 -10.68
C PRO A 283 -15.72 -9.95 -11.70
N LEU A 284 -16.34 -11.10 -11.37
CA LEU A 284 -16.26 -12.35 -12.13
C LEU A 284 -16.50 -12.19 -13.64
N ARG A 285 -17.50 -11.41 -14.01
CA ARG A 285 -17.81 -11.18 -15.43
C ARG A 285 -16.78 -10.35 -16.19
N TRP A 286 -15.85 -9.71 -15.45
CA TRP A 286 -14.77 -8.88 -15.98
C TRP A 286 -13.40 -9.47 -15.66
N ALA A 287 -13.35 -10.52 -14.85
CA ALA A 287 -12.11 -11.14 -14.43
C ALA A 287 -11.51 -11.97 -15.55
N ALA A 288 -10.63 -11.37 -16.31
CA ALA A 288 -9.78 -12.12 -17.24
C ALA A 288 -8.69 -12.92 -16.52
N PHE A 289 -8.34 -12.55 -15.30
CA PHE A 289 -7.27 -13.15 -14.51
C PHE A 289 -7.82 -13.87 -13.27
N SER A 290 -7.34 -15.09 -13.06
CA SER A 290 -7.54 -15.77 -11.77
C SER A 290 -6.70 -15.12 -10.66
N PRO A 291 -7.03 -15.34 -9.38
CA PRO A 291 -6.20 -14.87 -8.26
C PRO A 291 -4.73 -15.25 -8.40
N GLN A 292 -4.43 -16.48 -8.82
CA GLN A 292 -3.05 -16.95 -8.99
C GLN A 292 -2.33 -16.25 -10.14
N GLU A 293 -2.99 -16.07 -11.30
CA GLU A 293 -2.40 -15.34 -12.43
C GLU A 293 -2.09 -13.88 -12.07
N MET A 294 -2.96 -13.23 -11.29
CA MET A 294 -2.76 -11.88 -10.80
C MET A 294 -1.53 -11.80 -9.90
N VAL A 295 -1.42 -12.73 -8.96
CA VAL A 295 -0.29 -12.83 -8.03
C VAL A 295 1.00 -13.08 -8.77
N ASP A 296 1.05 -14.07 -9.66
CA ASP A 296 2.24 -14.44 -10.42
C ASP A 296 2.75 -13.25 -11.25
N ALA A 297 1.81 -12.51 -11.86
CA ALA A 297 2.15 -11.32 -12.61
C ALA A 297 2.72 -10.21 -11.70
N VAL A 298 2.05 -9.90 -10.59
CA VAL A 298 2.50 -8.83 -9.66
C VAL A 298 3.85 -9.17 -9.02
N LEU A 299 4.09 -10.45 -8.69
CA LEU A 299 5.36 -10.89 -8.09
C LEU A 299 6.56 -10.74 -9.04
N SER A 300 6.34 -10.63 -10.34
CA SER A 300 7.42 -10.41 -11.31
C SER A 300 7.95 -8.96 -11.34
N PHE A 301 7.30 -8.04 -10.62
CA PHE A 301 7.68 -6.62 -10.53
C PHE A 301 8.19 -6.25 -9.14
N PRO A 302 8.97 -5.16 -9.00
CA PRO A 302 9.29 -4.59 -7.69
C PRO A 302 8.03 -4.18 -6.91
N ALA A 303 8.04 -4.38 -5.60
CA ALA A 303 6.89 -4.14 -4.74
C ALA A 303 6.53 -2.63 -4.61
N GLU A 304 7.51 -1.78 -4.83
CA GLU A 304 7.37 -0.33 -4.83
C GLU A 304 6.73 0.20 -6.13
N GLY A 305 6.83 -0.57 -7.23
CA GLY A 305 6.27 -0.20 -8.53
C GLY A 305 4.86 -0.73 -8.74
N LEU A 306 4.60 -1.99 -8.34
CA LEU A 306 3.33 -2.65 -8.56
C LEU A 306 2.89 -3.46 -7.35
N GLY A 307 1.68 -3.22 -6.89
CA GLY A 307 1.00 -3.96 -5.84
C GLY A 307 -0.42 -4.34 -6.22
N VAL A 308 -1.17 -4.80 -5.22
CA VAL A 308 -2.58 -5.21 -5.37
C VAL A 308 -3.45 -4.34 -4.48
N VAL A 309 -4.58 -3.92 -5.02
CA VAL A 309 -5.74 -3.44 -4.26
C VAL A 309 -6.76 -4.57 -4.28
N LEU A 310 -7.28 -4.94 -3.12
CA LEU A 310 -8.27 -6.00 -3.00
C LEU A 310 -9.63 -5.39 -2.71
N ASP A 311 -10.55 -5.58 -3.65
CA ASP A 311 -11.94 -5.21 -3.49
C ASP A 311 -12.77 -6.40 -2.99
N THR A 312 -13.54 -6.19 -1.91
CA THR A 312 -14.29 -7.25 -1.23
C THR A 312 -15.53 -7.67 -1.98
N GLY A 313 -16.21 -6.74 -2.62
CA GLY A 313 -17.38 -7.01 -3.45
C GLY A 313 -17.01 -7.76 -4.73
N HIS A 314 -15.96 -7.33 -5.40
CA HIS A 314 -15.41 -8.02 -6.56
C HIS A 314 -14.97 -9.46 -6.20
N ALA A 315 -14.29 -9.64 -5.06
CA ALA A 315 -13.88 -10.96 -4.61
C ALA A 315 -15.08 -11.86 -4.26
N ASN A 316 -16.11 -11.32 -3.62
CA ASN A 316 -17.36 -12.04 -3.32
C ASN A 316 -18.07 -12.51 -4.58
N HIS A 317 -18.11 -11.65 -5.59
CA HIS A 317 -18.74 -11.96 -6.88
C HIS A 317 -17.93 -12.98 -7.70
N TYR A 318 -16.59 -13.00 -7.56
CA TYR A 318 -15.70 -13.90 -8.29
C TYR A 318 -15.55 -15.27 -7.61
N ALA A 319 -15.17 -15.29 -6.36
CA ALA A 319 -14.71 -16.49 -5.65
C ALA A 319 -15.49 -16.79 -4.37
N GLY A 320 -16.54 -16.00 -4.07
CA GLY A 320 -17.29 -16.09 -2.84
C GLY A 320 -16.58 -15.55 -1.60
N SER A 321 -15.28 -15.20 -1.72
CA SER A 321 -14.48 -14.68 -0.60
C SER A 321 -13.18 -14.03 -1.05
N ALA A 322 -12.75 -13.01 -0.30
CA ALA A 322 -11.42 -12.40 -0.38
C ALA A 322 -10.29 -13.40 -0.03
N ALA A 323 -10.58 -14.47 0.70
CA ALA A 323 -9.61 -15.51 1.06
C ALA A 323 -9.00 -16.22 -0.14
N ALA A 324 -9.69 -16.23 -1.29
CA ALA A 324 -9.14 -16.80 -2.52
C ALA A 324 -7.89 -16.04 -3.02
N PHE A 325 -7.78 -14.76 -2.68
CA PHE A 325 -6.68 -13.90 -3.14
C PHE A 325 -5.55 -13.79 -2.11
N LEU A 326 -5.89 -13.68 -0.83
CA LEU A 326 -4.97 -13.18 0.19
C LEU A 326 -3.73 -14.05 0.49
N PRO A 327 -3.81 -15.40 0.54
CA PRO A 327 -2.63 -16.21 0.85
C PRO A 327 -1.46 -15.97 -0.09
N ALA A 328 -1.76 -15.55 -1.30
CA ALA A 328 -0.77 -15.34 -2.34
C ALA A 328 -0.34 -13.86 -2.48
N ILE A 329 -1.26 -12.89 -2.22
CA ILE A 329 -0.99 -11.46 -2.43
C ILE A 329 -0.53 -10.71 -1.17
N GLY A 330 -0.59 -11.34 0.01
CA GLY A 330 -0.34 -10.66 1.29
C GLY A 330 0.82 -9.65 1.28
N PRO A 331 2.03 -10.01 0.81
CA PRO A 331 3.16 -9.08 0.74
C PRO A 331 3.01 -7.96 -0.31
N ARG A 332 2.05 -8.11 -1.23
CA ARG A 332 1.81 -7.16 -2.34
C ARG A 332 0.55 -6.32 -2.14
N LEU A 333 -0.20 -6.57 -1.08
CA LEU A 333 -1.39 -5.79 -0.75
C LEU A 333 -1.00 -4.33 -0.44
N ARG A 334 -1.63 -3.39 -1.13
CA ARG A 334 -1.38 -1.94 -0.99
C ARG A 334 -2.61 -1.18 -0.56
N GLY A 335 -3.79 -1.72 -0.81
CA GLY A 335 -5.06 -1.13 -0.45
C GLY A 335 -6.17 -2.16 -0.41
N TRP A 336 -7.28 -1.76 0.17
CA TRP A 336 -8.54 -2.48 0.11
C TRP A 336 -9.65 -1.51 -0.26
N HIS A 337 -10.57 -1.96 -1.13
CA HIS A 337 -11.90 -1.41 -1.23
C HIS A 337 -12.88 -2.30 -0.46
N PHE A 338 -13.64 -1.69 0.42
CA PHE A 338 -14.62 -2.38 1.24
C PHE A 338 -16.01 -1.96 0.82
N ASP A 339 -16.68 -2.87 0.18
CA ASP A 339 -18.07 -2.80 -0.23
C ASP A 339 -18.71 -4.17 -0.13
N ASP A 340 -20.01 -4.25 -0.34
CA ASP A 340 -20.78 -5.49 -0.26
C ASP A 340 -21.66 -5.65 -1.49
N ASN A 341 -22.06 -6.87 -1.76
CA ASN A 341 -23.03 -7.21 -2.80
C ASN A 341 -23.78 -8.51 -2.49
N ALA A 342 -24.77 -8.84 -3.30
CA ALA A 342 -25.54 -10.06 -3.17
C ALA A 342 -24.87 -11.30 -3.84
N GLY A 343 -23.61 -11.20 -4.27
CA GLY A 343 -22.86 -12.26 -4.96
C GLY A 343 -23.22 -12.44 -6.45
N GLN A 344 -24.09 -11.59 -7.01
CA GLN A 344 -24.54 -11.69 -8.41
C GLN A 344 -24.26 -10.45 -9.25
N GLY A 345 -23.87 -9.36 -8.65
CA GLY A 345 -23.57 -8.09 -9.27
C GLY A 345 -22.64 -7.26 -8.45
N ASP A 346 -22.07 -6.27 -9.10
CA ASP A 346 -21.22 -5.27 -8.51
C ASP A 346 -22.10 -4.16 -7.92
N ASP A 347 -22.53 -4.39 -6.68
CA ASP A 347 -23.60 -3.61 -6.07
C ASP A 347 -23.13 -2.41 -5.26
N HIS A 348 -21.86 -2.36 -4.86
CA HIS A 348 -21.30 -1.31 -4.00
C HIS A 348 -22.18 -0.97 -2.78
N LEU A 349 -22.74 -2.01 -2.14
CA LEU A 349 -23.53 -1.85 -0.92
C LEU A 349 -22.60 -1.51 0.27
N LEU A 350 -23.18 -0.95 1.31
CA LEU A 350 -22.46 -0.79 2.58
C LEU A 350 -22.03 -2.16 3.12
N PRO A 351 -20.85 -2.27 3.76
CA PRO A 351 -20.48 -3.46 4.51
C PRO A 351 -21.60 -3.99 5.40
N TYR A 352 -21.75 -5.31 5.46
CA TYR A 352 -22.81 -6.04 6.19
C TYR A 352 -24.23 -5.90 5.61
N ARG A 353 -24.37 -5.48 4.35
CA ARG A 353 -25.68 -5.36 3.68
C ARG A 353 -25.89 -6.39 2.57
N GLY A 354 -24.88 -7.16 2.24
CA GLY A 354 -24.91 -8.23 1.25
C GLY A 354 -24.49 -9.56 1.84
N THR A 355 -23.67 -10.29 1.07
CA THR A 355 -23.23 -11.66 1.38
C THR A 355 -21.74 -11.80 1.61
N VAL A 356 -20.97 -10.71 1.59
CA VAL A 356 -19.54 -10.72 1.90
C VAL A 356 -19.31 -11.27 3.32
N PRO A 357 -18.43 -12.26 3.52
CA PRO A 357 -18.17 -12.87 4.82
C PRO A 357 -17.29 -11.95 5.69
N TRP A 358 -17.86 -10.93 6.30
CA TRP A 358 -17.14 -9.85 7.00
C TRP A 358 -16.28 -10.32 8.17
N ASP A 359 -16.65 -11.40 8.85
CA ASP A 359 -15.80 -11.99 9.91
C ASP A 359 -14.49 -12.54 9.32
N GLU A 360 -14.57 -13.14 8.14
CA GLU A 360 -13.40 -13.61 7.40
C GLU A 360 -12.56 -12.44 6.90
N VAL A 361 -13.20 -11.41 6.33
CA VAL A 361 -12.50 -10.19 5.88
C VAL A 361 -11.73 -9.56 7.03
N ALA A 362 -12.31 -9.45 8.22
CA ALA A 362 -11.63 -8.92 9.41
C ALA A 362 -10.41 -9.79 9.81
N GLN A 363 -10.55 -11.12 9.75
CA GLN A 363 -9.43 -12.04 10.01
C GLN A 363 -8.31 -11.87 8.97
N LEU A 364 -8.67 -11.72 7.71
CA LEU A 364 -7.73 -11.52 6.62
C LEU A 364 -6.98 -10.18 6.72
N CYS A 365 -7.68 -9.09 7.07
CA CYS A 365 -7.04 -7.79 7.34
C CYS A 365 -5.98 -7.91 8.44
N VAL A 366 -6.30 -8.62 9.53
CA VAL A 366 -5.38 -8.85 10.64
C VAL A 366 -4.22 -9.75 10.22
N ALA A 367 -4.49 -10.85 9.54
CA ALA A 367 -3.47 -11.79 9.06
C ALA A 367 -2.51 -11.15 8.04
N ALA A 368 -3.01 -10.23 7.21
CA ALA A 368 -2.18 -9.46 6.27
C ALA A 368 -1.37 -8.35 6.96
N GLY A 369 -1.56 -8.10 8.26
CA GLY A 369 -0.97 -6.96 8.95
C GLY A 369 -1.40 -5.61 8.33
N TYR A 370 -2.60 -5.53 7.79
CA TYR A 370 -3.06 -4.34 7.07
C TYR A 370 -3.26 -3.16 8.03
N ALA A 371 -2.47 -2.12 7.83
CA ALA A 371 -2.49 -0.88 8.61
C ALA A 371 -2.94 0.35 7.78
N GLY A 372 -3.54 0.11 6.63
CA GLY A 372 -4.06 1.15 5.73
C GLY A 372 -5.44 1.67 6.14
N GLN A 373 -6.07 2.40 5.23
CA GLN A 373 -7.43 2.88 5.43
C GLN A 373 -8.47 1.80 5.14
N LEU A 374 -9.53 1.77 5.93
CA LEU A 374 -10.78 1.11 5.56
C LEU A 374 -11.46 1.98 4.50
N MET A 375 -11.02 1.86 3.25
CA MET A 375 -11.54 2.64 2.14
C MET A 375 -12.86 2.04 1.66
N LEU A 376 -13.97 2.71 1.96
CA LEU A 376 -15.27 2.30 1.46
C LEU A 376 -15.48 2.77 0.03
N GLU A 377 -15.73 1.85 -0.88
CA GLU A 377 -16.15 2.14 -2.24
C GLU A 377 -17.63 1.81 -2.42
N VAL A 378 -18.48 2.69 -1.96
CA VAL A 378 -19.93 2.47 -1.82
C VAL A 378 -20.75 3.55 -2.51
N ASN A 379 -21.94 3.21 -2.95
CA ASN A 379 -22.83 4.14 -3.65
C ASN A 379 -24.21 4.19 -3.01
N PRO A 380 -24.78 5.37 -2.72
CA PRO A 380 -26.10 5.54 -2.10
C PRO A 380 -27.27 5.15 -2.99
N ARG A 381 -27.08 4.98 -4.31
CA ARG A 381 -28.14 4.58 -5.26
C ARG A 381 -29.42 5.42 -5.14
N GLY A 382 -29.23 6.74 -5.04
CA GLY A 382 -30.32 7.70 -4.96
C GLY A 382 -30.83 8.01 -3.55
N LEU A 383 -30.24 7.44 -2.51
CA LEU A 383 -30.47 7.88 -1.14
C LEU A 383 -29.79 9.22 -0.87
N GLU A 384 -30.27 9.94 0.13
CA GLU A 384 -29.65 11.20 0.56
C GLU A 384 -28.22 10.98 1.08
N LEU A 385 -27.29 11.79 0.64
CA LEU A 385 -25.85 11.62 0.91
C LEU A 385 -25.51 11.63 2.41
N ARG A 386 -25.98 12.61 3.19
CA ARG A 386 -25.60 12.75 4.61
C ARG A 386 -26.05 11.57 5.48
N PRO A 387 -27.32 11.09 5.45
CA PRO A 387 -27.71 9.88 6.15
C PRO A 387 -26.93 8.65 5.69
N PHE A 388 -26.64 8.54 4.40
CA PHE A 388 -25.86 7.44 3.85
C PHE A 388 -24.42 7.44 4.38
N LEU A 389 -23.74 8.61 4.40
CA LEU A 389 -22.40 8.75 4.97
C LEU A 389 -22.35 8.36 6.45
N THR A 390 -23.37 8.72 7.22
CA THR A 390 -23.48 8.31 8.64
C THR A 390 -23.56 6.78 8.78
N ALA A 391 -24.36 6.14 7.93
CA ALA A 391 -24.48 4.69 7.90
C ALA A 391 -23.16 4.02 7.43
N ALA A 392 -22.50 4.60 6.44
CA ALA A 392 -21.20 4.15 5.94
C ALA A 392 -20.11 4.22 7.03
N ALA A 393 -20.05 5.34 7.77
CA ALA A 393 -19.11 5.50 8.88
C ALA A 393 -19.39 4.50 10.02
N THR A 394 -20.66 4.19 10.27
CA THR A 394 -21.06 3.15 11.24
C THR A 394 -20.57 1.76 10.78
N ALA A 395 -20.72 1.42 9.51
CA ALA A 395 -20.24 0.16 8.95
C ALA A 395 -18.71 0.05 9.03
N ALA A 396 -17.98 1.12 8.67
CA ALA A 396 -16.53 1.19 8.81
C ALA A 396 -16.07 1.03 10.27
N ALA A 397 -16.75 1.69 11.22
CA ALA A 397 -16.45 1.55 12.65
C ALA A 397 -16.69 0.13 13.16
N ARG A 398 -17.73 -0.54 12.67
CA ARG A 398 -18.01 -1.95 12.98
C ARG A 398 -16.87 -2.84 12.47
N LEU A 399 -16.45 -2.69 11.21
CA LEU A 399 -15.36 -3.47 10.63
C LEU A 399 -14.05 -3.27 11.39
N ALA A 400 -13.71 -2.02 11.74
CA ALA A 400 -12.55 -1.73 12.59
C ALA A 400 -12.66 -2.43 13.96
N GLY A 401 -13.86 -2.46 14.55
CA GLY A 401 -14.15 -3.20 15.79
C GLY A 401 -13.97 -4.70 15.63
N ASP A 402 -14.38 -5.29 14.51
CA ASP A 402 -14.21 -6.71 14.19
C ASP A 402 -12.73 -7.07 14.05
N CYS A 403 -11.96 -6.28 13.31
CA CYS A 403 -10.51 -6.43 13.23
C CYS A 403 -9.85 -6.36 14.62
N ALA A 404 -10.23 -5.38 15.45
CA ALA A 404 -9.71 -5.24 16.80
C ALA A 404 -10.10 -6.41 17.72
N ARG A 405 -11.26 -7.04 17.54
CA ARG A 405 -11.64 -8.27 18.25
C ARG A 405 -10.81 -9.46 17.80
N THR A 406 -10.57 -9.61 16.52
CA THR A 406 -9.72 -10.65 15.94
C THR A 406 -8.32 -10.60 16.53
N VAL A 407 -7.69 -9.40 16.61
CA VAL A 407 -6.37 -9.23 17.25
C VAL A 407 -6.40 -9.70 18.71
N ARG A 408 -7.46 -9.36 19.48
CA ARG A 408 -7.55 -9.74 20.90
C ARG A 408 -7.85 -11.23 21.12
N ALA A 409 -8.46 -11.88 20.16
CA ALA A 409 -8.78 -13.31 20.23
C ALA A 409 -7.60 -14.22 19.89
N GLN A 410 -6.53 -13.68 19.28
CA GLN A 410 -5.31 -14.45 19.04
C GLN A 410 -4.57 -14.64 20.37
N PRO A 411 -4.16 -15.89 20.71
CA PRO A 411 -3.45 -16.15 21.96
C PRO A 411 -2.13 -15.38 22.00
N ALA A 412 -1.79 -14.84 23.18
CA ALA A 412 -0.57 -14.01 23.38
C ALA A 412 0.77 -14.74 23.09
N GLY A 413 0.71 -16.03 22.74
CA GLY A 413 1.87 -16.87 22.39
C GLY A 413 2.17 -16.99 20.91
N ASP A 414 1.25 -16.68 20.03
CA ASP A 414 1.43 -16.88 18.57
C ASP A 414 2.21 -15.75 17.87
N TRP A 415 2.59 -14.71 18.62
CA TRP A 415 3.43 -13.62 18.11
C TRP A 415 4.93 -13.89 18.25
N LEU A 416 5.33 -15.03 18.83
CA LEU A 416 6.72 -15.44 19.11
C LEU A 416 7.07 -16.81 18.49
N GLY A 417 6.22 -17.37 17.64
CA GLY A 417 6.46 -18.63 16.94
C GLY A 417 7.14 -18.46 15.58
#